data_fcf9075a23252f3a168ad3d3481186e6
#
_entry.id   fcf9075a23252f3a168ad3d3481186e6
#
_cell.length_a   1.000
_cell.length_b   1.000
_cell.length_c   1.000
_cell.angle_alpha   90.00
_cell.angle_beta   90.00
_cell.angle_gamma   90.00
#
_symmetry.space_group_name_H-M   'P 1'
#
loop_
_entity.id
_entity.type
_entity.pdbx_description
1 polymer ?
#
loop_
_entity_poly.entity_id
_entity_poly.type
_entity_poly.pdbx_seq_one_letter_code
_entity_poly.pdbx_strand_id
1 'polypeptide(L)'
;IAMLIMDKIPRKVMGVGLLILIAILGYIYSLQSSMTMISIFGFFLITFVYMYVCYASAVYVPEIWPTEAKLRGSGLANAVGRISGILAPYAVAVLLDNYGVTGVFVLLGSVSVIVAAVIAVIGIETKGVSIESINSEAVKVQTAN
;
A
#
# COMPACT_ATOMS: atom_id res chain seq x y z
N ILE A 1 -16.98 -3.92 -6.35
CA ILE A 1 -16.40 -2.95 -7.31
C ILE A 1 -14.89 -3.06 -7.31
N ALA A 2 -14.20 -3.01 -6.15
CA ALA A 2 -12.74 -3.13 -6.06
C ALA A 2 -12.21 -4.43 -6.71
N MET A 3 -12.83 -5.57 -6.46
CA MET A 3 -12.45 -6.87 -7.05
C MET A 3 -12.46 -6.86 -8.59
N LEU A 4 -13.49 -6.30 -9.20
CA LEU A 4 -13.61 -6.26 -10.68
C LEU A 4 -12.53 -5.39 -11.35
N ILE A 5 -12.03 -4.39 -10.64
CA ILE A 5 -10.95 -3.52 -11.12
C ILE A 5 -9.59 -4.20 -10.92
N MET A 6 -9.43 -4.92 -9.82
CA MET A 6 -8.19 -5.64 -9.48
C MET A 6 -7.80 -6.72 -10.51
N ASP A 7 -8.77 -7.35 -11.16
CA ASP A 7 -8.50 -8.42 -12.13
C ASP A 7 -8.06 -7.90 -13.51
N LYS A 8 -8.37 -6.64 -13.82
CA LYS A 8 -8.07 -6.06 -15.15
C LYS A 8 -6.73 -5.33 -15.22
N ILE A 9 -6.26 -4.77 -14.11
CA ILE A 9 -5.07 -3.91 -14.06
C ILE A 9 -3.86 -4.70 -13.53
N PRO A 10 -2.65 -4.48 -14.08
CA PRO A 10 -1.41 -5.04 -13.51
C PRO A 10 -1.28 -4.68 -12.03
N ARG A 11 -0.96 -5.66 -11.19
CA ARG A 11 -0.89 -5.47 -9.72
C ARG A 11 0.01 -4.30 -9.32
N LYS A 12 1.18 -4.21 -9.94
CA LYS A 12 2.16 -3.16 -9.69
C LYS A 12 1.62 -1.76 -10.03
N VAL A 13 1.00 -1.60 -11.20
CA VAL A 13 0.44 -0.32 -11.65
C VAL A 13 -0.70 0.13 -10.75
N MET A 14 -1.53 -0.80 -10.29
CA MET A 14 -2.62 -0.50 -9.37
C MET A 14 -2.10 -0.01 -8.00
N GLY A 15 -1.10 -0.69 -7.44
CA GLY A 15 -0.49 -0.30 -6.16
C GLY A 15 0.12 1.10 -6.21
N VAL A 16 0.95 1.36 -7.22
CA VAL A 16 1.59 2.67 -7.42
C VAL A 16 0.54 3.76 -7.72
N GLY A 17 -0.43 3.47 -8.58
CA GLY A 17 -1.48 4.43 -8.96
C GLY A 17 -2.33 4.85 -7.76
N LEU A 18 -2.75 3.90 -6.91
CA LEU A 18 -3.51 4.20 -5.70
C LEU A 18 -2.71 5.04 -4.70
N LEU A 19 -1.42 4.75 -4.50
CA LEU A 19 -0.56 5.51 -3.59
C LEU A 19 -0.36 6.95 -4.06
N ILE A 20 -0.12 7.15 -5.37
CA ILE A 20 0.01 8.50 -5.95
C ILE A 20 -1.30 9.26 -5.80
N LEU A 21 -2.43 8.63 -6.08
CA LEU A 21 -3.74 9.24 -5.96
C LEU A 21 -4.06 9.63 -4.50
N ILE A 22 -3.72 8.78 -3.53
CA ILE A 22 -3.84 9.07 -2.09
C ILE A 22 -2.96 10.26 -1.71
N ALA A 23 -1.71 10.32 -2.20
CA ALA A 23 -0.80 11.43 -1.92
C ALA A 23 -1.34 12.77 -2.46
N ILE A 24 -1.86 12.78 -3.69
CA ILE A 24 -2.46 13.96 -4.32
C ILE A 24 -3.71 14.40 -3.56
N LEU A 25 -4.62 13.47 -3.26
CA LEU A 25 -5.82 13.78 -2.49
C LEU A 25 -5.51 14.27 -1.07
N GLY A 26 -4.51 13.68 -0.41
CA GLY A 26 -4.04 14.12 0.89
C GLY A 26 -3.50 15.57 0.87
N TYR A 27 -2.74 15.91 -0.18
CA TYR A 27 -2.27 17.28 -0.36
C TYR A 27 -3.42 18.26 -0.59
N ILE A 28 -4.36 17.94 -1.48
CA ILE A 28 -5.55 18.76 -1.73
C ILE A 28 -6.38 18.93 -0.45
N TYR A 29 -6.57 17.84 0.30
CA TYR A 29 -7.28 17.87 1.58
C TYR A 29 -6.63 18.83 2.57
N SER A 30 -5.30 18.85 2.65
CA SER A 30 -4.54 19.75 3.54
C SER A 30 -4.74 21.25 3.25
N LEU A 31 -5.10 21.61 2.03
CA LEU A 31 -5.32 22.99 1.61
C LEU A 31 -6.77 23.48 1.79
N GLN A 32 -7.68 22.58 2.18
CA GLN A 32 -9.10 22.95 2.30
C GLN A 32 -9.41 23.65 3.62
N SER A 33 -10.17 24.74 3.52
CA SER A 33 -10.67 25.49 4.69
C SER A 33 -12.19 25.39 4.85
N SER A 34 -12.90 24.90 3.82
CA SER A 34 -14.37 24.76 3.84
C SER A 34 -14.80 23.43 4.44
N MET A 35 -15.69 23.45 5.44
CA MET A 35 -16.21 22.27 6.12
C MET A 35 -16.81 21.24 5.15
N THR A 36 -17.55 21.72 4.15
CA THR A 36 -18.17 20.85 3.15
C THR A 36 -17.15 20.16 2.25
N MET A 37 -16.14 20.91 1.78
CA MET A 37 -15.06 20.36 0.96
C MET A 37 -14.19 19.38 1.74
N ILE A 38 -13.87 19.67 3.01
CA ILE A 38 -13.17 18.76 3.91
C ILE A 38 -13.91 17.43 4.03
N SER A 39 -15.24 17.44 4.20
CA SER A 39 -16.04 16.22 4.30
C SER A 39 -16.03 15.40 3.01
N ILE A 40 -16.17 16.07 1.86
CA ILE A 40 -16.20 15.39 0.55
C ILE A 40 -14.83 14.78 0.23
N PHE A 41 -13.75 15.58 0.29
CA PHE A 41 -12.41 15.08 0.01
C PHE A 41 -11.94 14.03 1.02
N GLY A 42 -12.31 14.19 2.31
CA GLY A 42 -12.05 13.21 3.35
C GLY A 42 -12.72 11.86 3.08
N PHE A 43 -13.97 11.86 2.62
CA PHE A 43 -14.66 10.64 2.23
C PHE A 43 -13.96 9.90 1.09
N PHE A 44 -13.59 10.62 0.03
CA PHE A 44 -12.85 10.02 -1.09
C PHE A 44 -11.47 9.50 -0.64
N LEU A 45 -10.73 10.30 0.13
CA LEU A 45 -9.41 9.92 0.62
C LEU A 45 -9.46 8.65 1.46
N ILE A 46 -10.39 8.55 2.42
CA ILE A 46 -10.57 7.34 3.23
C ILE A 46 -10.96 6.15 2.35
N THR A 47 -11.83 6.33 1.37
CA THR A 47 -12.25 5.27 0.45
C THR A 47 -11.06 4.70 -0.32
N PHE A 48 -10.19 5.55 -0.87
CA PHE A 48 -9.00 5.10 -1.59
C PHE A 48 -7.94 4.47 -0.67
N VAL A 49 -7.77 4.99 0.54
CA VAL A 49 -6.90 4.37 1.56
C VAL A 49 -7.38 2.96 1.90
N TYR A 50 -8.66 2.76 2.16
CA TYR A 50 -9.21 1.42 2.41
C TYR A 50 -9.07 0.50 1.20
N MET A 51 -9.28 1.01 0.00
CA MET A 51 -9.08 0.25 -1.23
C MET A 51 -7.62 -0.21 -1.36
N TYR A 52 -6.65 0.66 -1.04
CA TYR A 52 -5.24 0.30 -1.00
C TYR A 52 -4.92 -0.73 0.09
N VAL A 53 -5.46 -0.58 1.29
CA VAL A 53 -5.26 -1.53 2.40
C VAL A 53 -5.79 -2.92 2.04
N CYS A 54 -6.98 -3.00 1.45
CA CYS A 54 -7.54 -4.27 0.96
C CYS A 54 -6.64 -4.89 -0.14
N TYR A 55 -6.18 -4.09 -1.09
CA TYR A 55 -5.25 -4.52 -2.13
C TYR A 55 -3.94 -5.05 -1.53
N ALA A 56 -3.28 -4.28 -0.67
CA ALA A 56 -1.99 -4.63 -0.10
C ALA A 56 -2.08 -5.88 0.79
N SER A 57 -3.07 -5.93 1.69
CA SER A 57 -3.17 -6.99 2.70
C SER A 57 -3.70 -8.31 2.14
N ALA A 58 -4.72 -8.24 1.28
CA ALA A 58 -5.43 -9.44 0.82
C ALA A 58 -4.88 -10.02 -0.48
N VAL A 59 -4.25 -9.18 -1.31
CA VAL A 59 -3.80 -9.58 -2.65
C VAL A 59 -2.28 -9.52 -2.76
N TYR A 60 -1.70 -8.33 -2.66
CA TYR A 60 -0.29 -8.13 -3.00
C TYR A 60 0.68 -8.82 -2.03
N VAL A 61 0.51 -8.64 -0.71
CA VAL A 61 1.42 -9.24 0.29
C VAL A 61 1.40 -10.77 0.24
N PRO A 62 0.25 -11.46 0.18
CA PRO A 62 0.23 -12.92 0.05
C PRO A 62 0.76 -13.46 -1.28
N GLU A 63 0.70 -12.68 -2.37
CA GLU A 63 1.16 -13.11 -3.69
C GLU A 63 2.68 -13.06 -3.85
N ILE A 64 3.38 -12.20 -3.11
CA ILE A 64 4.84 -12.05 -3.18
C ILE A 64 5.58 -13.26 -2.59
N TRP A 65 4.99 -13.94 -1.60
CA TRP A 65 5.64 -15.01 -0.88
C TRP A 65 5.40 -16.38 -1.53
N PRO A 66 6.43 -17.24 -1.66
CA PRO A 66 6.25 -18.63 -2.09
C PRO A 66 5.36 -19.38 -1.11
N THR A 67 4.66 -20.42 -1.61
CA THR A 67 3.60 -21.12 -0.87
C THR A 67 4.03 -21.61 0.51
N GLU A 68 5.26 -22.07 0.65
CA GLU A 68 5.81 -22.59 1.92
C GLU A 68 6.06 -21.47 2.97
N ALA A 69 6.44 -20.28 2.52
CA ALA A 69 6.75 -19.14 3.39
C ALA A 69 5.58 -18.14 3.50
N LYS A 70 4.49 -18.33 2.76
CA LYS A 70 3.37 -17.40 2.63
C LYS A 70 2.78 -16.97 3.98
N LEU A 71 2.51 -17.91 4.87
CA LEU A 71 1.94 -17.63 6.18
C LEU A 71 2.93 -16.89 7.09
N ARG A 72 4.19 -17.29 7.08
CA ARG A 72 5.24 -16.65 7.89
C ARG A 72 5.54 -15.25 7.38
N GLY A 73 5.71 -15.06 6.07
CA GLY A 73 5.99 -13.77 5.45
C GLY A 73 4.84 -12.78 5.62
N SER A 74 3.61 -13.20 5.35
CA SER A 74 2.42 -12.36 5.55
C SER A 74 2.21 -12.04 7.03
N GLY A 75 2.45 -13.00 7.93
CA GLY A 75 2.37 -12.80 9.38
C GLY A 75 3.38 -11.76 9.86
N LEU A 76 4.64 -11.85 9.41
CA LEU A 76 5.68 -10.87 9.75
C LEU A 76 5.33 -9.47 9.24
N ALA A 77 4.90 -9.35 7.99
CA ALA A 77 4.47 -8.07 7.41
C ALA A 77 3.32 -7.45 8.20
N ASN A 78 2.32 -8.24 8.57
CA ASN A 78 1.21 -7.78 9.41
C ASN A 78 1.67 -7.38 10.83
N ALA A 79 2.60 -8.10 11.44
CA ALA A 79 3.14 -7.77 12.76
C ALA A 79 3.86 -6.41 12.74
N VAL A 80 4.72 -6.18 11.75
CA VAL A 80 5.41 -4.88 11.56
C VAL A 80 4.39 -3.76 11.32
N GLY A 81 3.36 -4.01 10.51
CA GLY A 81 2.27 -3.06 10.28
C GLY A 81 1.52 -2.68 11.56
N ARG A 82 1.26 -3.63 12.44
CA ARG A 82 0.60 -3.38 13.73
C ARG A 82 1.48 -2.58 14.69
N ILE A 83 2.78 -2.87 14.76
CA ILE A 83 3.74 -2.08 15.54
C ILE A 83 3.77 -0.63 15.04
N SER A 84 3.85 -0.44 13.74
CA SER A 84 3.78 0.91 13.12
C SER A 84 2.47 1.60 13.45
N GLY A 85 1.34 0.88 13.47
CA GLY A 85 0.03 1.40 13.86
C GLY A 85 -0.05 1.90 15.31
N ILE A 86 0.72 1.29 16.23
CA ILE A 86 0.82 1.75 17.63
C ILE A 86 1.65 3.05 17.71
N LEU A 87 2.72 3.15 16.92
CA LEU A 87 3.63 4.29 16.94
C LEU A 87 3.08 5.50 16.14
N ALA A 88 2.27 5.26 15.12
CA ALA A 88 1.75 6.31 14.24
C ALA A 88 0.99 7.43 14.98
N PRO A 89 0.09 7.17 15.95
CA PRO A 89 -0.60 8.23 16.68
C PRO A 89 0.35 9.18 17.43
N TYR A 90 1.44 8.64 17.99
CA TYR A 90 2.44 9.47 18.69
C TYR A 90 3.20 10.38 17.72
N ALA A 91 3.60 9.84 16.57
CA ALA A 91 4.25 10.62 15.52
C ALA A 91 3.31 11.73 14.98
N VAL A 92 2.03 11.39 14.76
CA VAL A 92 1.00 12.33 14.31
C VAL A 92 0.78 13.44 15.36
N ALA A 93 0.70 13.10 16.66
CA ALA A 93 0.52 14.08 17.72
C ALA A 93 1.67 15.09 17.74
N VAL A 94 2.92 14.63 17.71
CA VAL A 94 4.11 15.49 17.69
C VAL A 94 4.13 16.40 16.45
N LEU A 95 3.76 15.88 15.28
CA LEU A 95 3.70 16.69 14.07
C LEU A 95 2.56 17.70 14.10
N LEU A 96 1.42 17.32 14.65
CA LEU A 96 0.26 18.20 14.77
C LEU A 96 0.57 19.41 15.68
N ASP A 97 1.28 19.18 16.77
CA ASP A 97 1.67 20.23 17.72
C ASP A 97 2.71 21.20 17.12
N ASN A 98 3.66 20.70 16.33
CA ASN A 98 4.75 21.52 15.79
C ASN A 98 4.47 22.13 14.41
N TYR A 99 3.76 21.42 13.54
CA TYR A 99 3.57 21.79 12.13
C TYR A 99 2.10 21.84 11.71
N GLY A 100 1.18 21.59 12.62
CA GLY A 100 -0.26 21.56 12.32
C GLY A 100 -0.67 20.44 11.37
N VAL A 101 -1.89 20.56 10.85
CA VAL A 101 -2.51 19.56 9.96
C VAL A 101 -1.69 19.36 8.69
N THR A 102 -1.13 20.42 8.13
CA THR A 102 -0.32 20.36 6.90
C THR A 102 0.91 19.48 7.07
N GLY A 103 1.60 19.55 8.24
CA GLY A 103 2.77 18.72 8.54
C GLY A 103 2.44 17.23 8.53
N VAL A 104 1.29 16.85 9.06
CA VAL A 104 0.82 15.46 9.06
C VAL A 104 0.60 14.95 7.63
N PHE A 105 -0.07 15.75 6.79
CA PHE A 105 -0.33 15.33 5.40
C PHE A 105 0.92 15.33 4.53
N VAL A 106 1.88 16.19 4.76
CA VAL A 106 3.20 16.15 4.10
C VAL A 106 3.95 14.89 4.47
N LEU A 107 3.94 14.48 5.74
CA LEU A 107 4.55 13.21 6.16
C LEU A 107 3.86 12.02 5.51
N LEU A 108 2.53 11.93 5.57
CA LEU A 108 1.78 10.84 4.95
C LEU A 108 1.99 10.78 3.44
N GLY A 109 2.00 11.93 2.78
CA GLY A 109 2.27 12.03 1.34
C GLY A 109 3.67 11.58 0.98
N SER A 110 4.69 12.00 1.74
CA SER A 110 6.08 11.58 1.51
C SER A 110 6.28 10.07 1.71
N VAL A 111 5.71 9.50 2.75
CA VAL A 111 5.74 8.04 2.98
C VAL A 111 5.03 7.30 1.85
N SER A 112 3.87 7.79 1.40
CA SER A 112 3.14 7.17 0.28
C SER A 112 3.94 7.20 -1.01
N VAL A 113 4.64 8.29 -1.31
CA VAL A 113 5.52 8.40 -2.49
C VAL A 113 6.72 7.48 -2.38
N ILE A 114 7.35 7.37 -1.20
CA ILE A 114 8.47 6.46 -0.97
C ILE A 114 8.02 5.01 -1.18
N VAL A 115 6.90 4.61 -0.61
CA VAL A 115 6.35 3.25 -0.79
C VAL A 115 6.00 3.00 -2.27
N ALA A 116 5.41 3.99 -2.95
CA ALA A 116 5.12 3.89 -4.38
C ALA A 116 6.40 3.69 -5.21
N ALA A 117 7.47 4.42 -4.90
CA ALA A 117 8.76 4.28 -5.56
C ALA A 117 9.38 2.90 -5.30
N VAL A 118 9.32 2.40 -4.07
CA VAL A 118 9.81 1.05 -3.71
C VAL A 118 9.04 -0.02 -4.49
N ILE A 119 7.72 0.07 -4.55
CA ILE A 119 6.89 -0.86 -5.33
C ILE A 119 7.19 -0.73 -6.83
N ALA A 120 7.41 0.48 -7.34
CA ALA A 120 7.74 0.71 -8.74
C ALA A 120 9.10 0.11 -9.15
N VAL A 121 10.10 0.14 -8.26
CA VAL A 121 11.46 -0.33 -8.54
C VAL A 121 11.61 -1.82 -8.23
N ILE A 122 11.19 -2.25 -7.03
CA ILE A 122 11.45 -3.59 -6.49
C ILE A 122 10.22 -4.51 -6.63
N GLY A 123 9.02 -3.93 -6.79
CA GLY A 123 7.77 -4.68 -6.84
C GLY A 123 7.74 -5.69 -7.99
N ILE A 124 7.35 -6.92 -7.66
CA ILE A 124 7.18 -8.01 -8.63
C ILE A 124 5.77 -7.93 -9.22
N GLU A 125 5.65 -8.07 -10.55
CA GLU A 125 4.36 -8.19 -11.21
C GLU A 125 3.83 -9.61 -11.02
N THR A 126 2.76 -9.75 -10.24
CA THR A 126 2.18 -11.06 -9.88
C THR A 126 0.97 -11.44 -10.74
N LYS A 127 0.55 -10.55 -11.66
CA LYS A 127 -0.59 -10.81 -12.53
C LYS A 127 -0.29 -11.92 -13.53
N GLY A 128 -1.08 -13.01 -13.47
CA GLY A 128 -1.01 -14.10 -14.44
C GLY A 128 0.16 -15.07 -14.26
N VAL A 129 0.99 -14.88 -13.23
CA VAL A 129 2.03 -15.86 -12.89
C VAL A 129 1.39 -16.85 -11.92
N SER A 130 1.17 -18.09 -12.37
CA SER A 130 0.71 -19.15 -11.47
C SER A 130 1.85 -19.47 -10.49
N ILE A 131 1.51 -19.62 -9.22
CA ILE A 131 2.46 -19.99 -8.16
C ILE A 131 3.19 -21.29 -8.51
N GLU A 132 2.54 -22.17 -9.28
CA GLU A 132 3.12 -23.40 -9.83
C GLU A 132 4.25 -23.18 -10.83
N SER A 133 4.22 -22.12 -11.64
CA SER A 133 5.30 -21.84 -12.61
C SER A 133 6.58 -21.36 -11.91
N ILE A 134 6.44 -20.58 -10.85
CA ILE A 134 7.58 -20.13 -10.03
C ILE A 134 8.22 -21.31 -9.32
N ASN A 135 7.40 -22.24 -8.81
CA ASN A 135 7.88 -23.43 -8.12
C ASN A 135 8.55 -24.42 -9.08
N SER A 136 8.06 -24.53 -10.31
CA SER A 136 8.65 -25.40 -11.35
C SER A 136 10.01 -24.90 -11.85
N GLU A 137 10.23 -23.59 -11.92
CA GLU A 137 11.54 -23.01 -12.24
C GLU A 137 12.55 -23.19 -11.10
N ALA A 138 12.12 -22.99 -9.85
CA ALA A 138 12.96 -23.23 -8.68
C ALA A 138 13.38 -24.70 -8.56
N VAL A 139 12.49 -25.65 -8.83
CA VAL A 139 12.78 -27.08 -8.84
C VAL A 139 13.73 -27.45 -9.99
N LYS A 140 13.58 -26.87 -11.18
CA LYS A 140 14.50 -27.10 -12.31
C LYS A 140 15.93 -26.62 -12.03
N VAL A 141 16.08 -25.50 -11.33
CA VAL A 141 17.41 -24.98 -10.93
C VAL A 141 18.06 -25.87 -9.87
N GLN A 142 17.28 -26.46 -8.95
CA GLN A 142 17.79 -27.40 -7.94
C GLN A 142 18.16 -28.78 -8.51
N THR A 143 17.51 -29.24 -9.58
CA THR A 143 17.83 -30.54 -10.21
C THR A 143 18.91 -30.45 -11.29
N ALA A 144 19.37 -29.23 -11.63
CA ALA A 144 20.43 -28.99 -12.59
C ALA A 144 21.83 -28.81 -11.95
N ASN A 145 21.92 -28.82 -10.62
CA ASN A 145 23.15 -28.83 -9.82
C ASN A 145 23.32 -30.18 -9.13
#